data_8a4a4f75730e276c9238dc496f4a5280
#
_entry.id   8a4a4f75730e276c9238dc496f4a5280
#
_cell.length_a   1.000
_cell.length_b   1.000
_cell.length_c   1.000
_cell.angle_alpha   90.00
_cell.angle_beta   90.00
_cell.angle_gamma   90.00
#
_symmetry.space_group_name_H-M   'P 1'
#
loop_
_entity.id
_entity.type
_entity.pdbx_description
1 polymer ?
#
loop_
_entity_poly.entity_id
_entity_poly.type
_entity_poly.pdbx_seq_one_letter_code
_entity_poly.pdbx_strand_id
1 'polypeptide(L)'
;MRLLVSVLAVLTIGTLSQTFAADAKKAAPAPETKAATAKPVAPEDIVIETNEPAVDPNAVVLTIGDTKVTEGRLAKILAPRLKQMAGRVPPAMMGPYKQQMRKQAMEQTIIEAMLTEKEKAANITVSEEEVTTQINKQIAQQNLTLDDFKSLLKSYNVDYSEYQDNMKKRAMFEKLMEAQFVGKIKEPNDADIKAYYDQNAQQFTTPESIHVKHILIRPADGNDPNKAKLEAKAKAQELLAKVKGGAEFETVAKENSACPSAKEGGDLGVQPKGTFVPEFEKAANALKPGEISDIVETQFGYHIIKLVERLDANTTSLENAKGKITAALGDKQKEKIVMDYIQNLKAEAKVNFTNEADKFDLNPPPKPAAVAPVRKSEPNTPQVKADANTPKTTSEAVKETSVKKVEKTVEKNVDKKADEKAKKKADKEAKKKAAQKK
;
A
#
# COMPACT_ATOMS: atom_id res chain seq x y z
N MET A 1 -9.63 7.97 -4.73
CA MET A 1 -10.05 7.46 -3.40
C MET A 1 -9.08 7.80 -2.25
N ARG A 2 -7.75 7.67 -2.38
CA ARG A 2 -6.80 8.00 -1.28
C ARG A 2 -6.75 9.49 -0.89
N LEU A 3 -6.88 10.44 -1.81
CA LEU A 3 -6.86 11.88 -1.52
C LEU A 3 -8.24 12.42 -1.10
N LEU A 4 -9.34 11.88 -1.63
CA LEU A 4 -10.69 12.11 -1.07
C LEU A 4 -10.72 11.69 0.41
N VAL A 5 -10.08 10.57 0.73
CA VAL A 5 -9.83 10.14 2.12
C VAL A 5 -8.90 11.10 2.85
N SER A 6 -7.94 11.75 2.19
CA SER A 6 -7.04 12.73 2.84
C SER A 6 -7.71 14.09 3.08
N VAL A 7 -8.53 14.58 2.17
CA VAL A 7 -9.34 15.80 2.40
C VAL A 7 -10.48 15.50 3.37
N LEU A 8 -11.10 14.32 3.31
CA LEU A 8 -12.04 13.84 4.31
C LEU A 8 -11.34 13.43 5.63
N ALA A 9 -10.10 13.00 5.62
CA ALA A 9 -9.31 12.77 6.84
C ALA A 9 -8.90 14.08 7.54
N VAL A 10 -8.92 15.21 6.83
CA VAL A 10 -8.86 16.54 7.43
C VAL A 10 -10.18 16.88 8.11
N LEU A 11 -11.32 16.37 7.62
CA LEU A 11 -12.66 16.62 8.15
C LEU A 11 -13.13 15.59 9.19
N THR A 12 -12.51 14.40 9.26
CA THR A 12 -12.98 13.34 10.16
C THR A 12 -11.81 12.48 10.66
N ILE A 13 -11.99 11.84 11.80
CA ILE A 13 -11.17 10.71 12.30
C ILE A 13 -11.37 9.48 11.37
N GLY A 14 -11.27 9.70 10.06
CA GLY A 14 -11.76 8.78 9.03
C GLY A 14 -10.73 7.77 8.49
N THR A 15 -9.54 7.63 9.11
CA THR A 15 -8.60 6.55 8.74
C THR A 15 -8.91 5.20 9.41
N LEU A 16 -9.92 5.17 10.28
CA LEU A 16 -10.32 3.91 10.93
C LEU A 16 -10.79 2.84 9.94
N SER A 17 -11.50 3.20 8.87
CA SER A 17 -12.10 2.20 7.98
C SER A 17 -11.13 1.40 7.10
N GLN A 18 -9.87 1.82 6.94
CA GLN A 18 -8.87 1.06 6.18
C GLN A 18 -7.92 0.22 7.05
N THR A 19 -7.74 0.60 8.32
CA THR A 19 -6.95 -0.19 9.27
C THR A 19 -7.73 -1.38 9.82
N PHE A 20 -9.05 -1.30 9.92
CA PHE A 20 -9.90 -2.39 10.41
C PHE A 20 -9.82 -3.69 9.59
N ALA A 21 -9.63 -3.60 8.27
CA ALA A 21 -9.53 -4.79 7.42
C ALA A 21 -8.19 -5.53 7.56
N ALA A 22 -7.14 -4.85 8.04
CA ALA A 22 -5.81 -5.43 8.22
C ALA A 22 -5.63 -6.09 9.60
N ASP A 23 -6.22 -5.52 10.66
CA ASP A 23 -6.03 -6.00 12.02
C ASP A 23 -6.97 -7.15 12.41
N ALA A 24 -8.15 -7.25 11.84
CA ALA A 24 -9.09 -8.36 12.09
C ALA A 24 -8.55 -9.74 11.63
N LYS A 25 -7.55 -9.77 10.72
CA LYS A 25 -6.86 -11.00 10.29
C LYS A 25 -5.58 -11.33 11.09
N LYS A 26 -5.19 -10.48 12.06
CA LYS A 26 -3.90 -10.60 12.75
C LYS A 26 -3.98 -10.87 14.26
N ALA A 27 -5.15 -11.11 14.79
CA ALA A 27 -5.32 -11.47 16.21
C ALA A 27 -5.07 -12.97 16.43
N ALA A 28 -3.81 -13.40 16.36
CA ALA A 28 -3.32 -14.60 17.01
C ALA A 28 -2.36 -14.19 18.13
N PRO A 29 -2.38 -14.84 19.31
CA PRO A 29 -1.65 -14.38 20.49
C PRO A 29 -0.15 -14.47 20.28
N ALA A 30 0.57 -13.42 20.65
CA ALA A 30 2.01 -13.36 20.64
C ALA A 30 2.61 -14.30 21.70
N PRO A 31 3.73 -14.98 21.41
CA PRO A 31 4.42 -15.80 22.39
C PRO A 31 5.13 -14.93 23.44
N GLU A 32 4.96 -15.29 24.70
CA GLU A 32 5.64 -14.70 25.84
C GLU A 32 7.17 -14.87 25.71
N THR A 33 7.88 -13.80 25.46
CA THR A 33 9.31 -13.74 25.72
C THR A 33 9.54 -13.18 27.12
N LYS A 34 10.12 -14.02 27.99
CA LYS A 34 10.67 -13.58 29.29
C LYS A 34 11.79 -12.56 29.05
N ALA A 35 11.49 -11.29 29.22
CA ALA A 35 12.45 -10.22 29.40
C ALA A 35 12.22 -9.54 30.77
N ALA A 36 13.32 -9.15 31.35
CA ALA A 36 13.50 -8.71 32.73
C ALA A 36 12.44 -7.72 33.24
N THR A 37 12.13 -7.90 34.51
CA THR A 37 11.22 -7.13 35.36
C THR A 37 11.46 -5.62 35.34
N ALA A 38 10.74 -4.92 34.49
CA ALA A 38 10.31 -3.56 34.72
C ALA A 38 8.78 -3.60 34.85
N LYS A 39 8.23 -3.17 36.01
CA LYS A 39 6.78 -3.06 36.19
C LYS A 39 6.17 -2.24 35.04
N PRO A 40 5.10 -2.71 34.38
CA PRO A 40 4.38 -1.87 33.50
C PRO A 40 3.74 -0.72 34.27
N VAL A 41 4.10 0.51 33.96
CA VAL A 41 3.42 1.71 34.44
C VAL A 41 2.02 1.69 33.76
N ALA A 42 0.97 1.73 34.57
CA ALA A 42 -0.39 1.77 34.12
C ALA A 42 -0.60 3.04 33.23
N PRO A 43 -1.43 2.96 32.17
CA PRO A 43 -1.59 4.09 31.24
C PRO A 43 -2.26 5.33 31.87
N GLU A 44 -2.66 5.26 33.14
CA GLU A 44 -3.35 6.35 33.85
C GLU A 44 -2.40 7.36 34.51
N ASP A 45 -1.09 7.07 34.64
CA ASP A 45 -0.11 7.88 35.38
C ASP A 45 0.83 8.73 34.50
N ILE A 46 0.59 8.84 33.20
CA ILE A 46 1.33 9.81 32.38
C ILE A 46 0.58 11.14 32.46
N VAL A 47 0.68 11.79 33.60
CA VAL A 47 0.43 13.24 33.72
C VAL A 47 1.55 13.92 32.96
N ILE A 48 1.27 14.38 31.76
CA ILE A 48 2.13 15.33 31.07
C ILE A 48 1.95 16.65 31.86
N GLU A 49 2.79 16.88 32.87
CA GLU A 49 2.92 18.21 33.45
C GLU A 49 3.40 19.15 32.34
N THR A 50 2.45 19.74 31.62
CA THR A 50 2.73 20.90 30.79
C THR A 50 2.82 22.09 31.72
N ASN A 51 4.02 22.58 31.96
CA ASN A 51 4.28 23.91 32.57
C ASN A 51 3.85 25.05 31.64
N GLU A 52 2.89 24.82 30.76
CA GLU A 52 2.26 25.84 29.93
C GLU A 52 1.13 26.46 30.79
N PRO A 53 1.03 27.81 30.85
CA PRO A 53 -0.06 28.45 31.56
C PRO A 53 -1.40 27.94 31.05
N ALA A 54 -2.33 27.67 31.98
CA ALA A 54 -3.66 27.19 31.63
C ALA A 54 -4.33 28.17 30.65
N VAL A 55 -4.48 27.79 29.41
CA VAL A 55 -5.12 28.60 28.39
C VAL A 55 -6.63 28.53 28.58
N ASP A 56 -7.33 29.67 28.63
CA ASP A 56 -8.79 29.70 28.68
C ASP A 56 -9.36 28.94 27.48
N PRO A 57 -10.10 27.84 27.67
CA PRO A 57 -10.68 27.06 26.56
C PRO A 57 -11.68 27.88 25.72
N ASN A 58 -12.21 28.99 26.25
CA ASN A 58 -13.13 29.87 25.55
C ASN A 58 -12.43 31.03 24.81
N ALA A 59 -11.10 31.16 25.00
CA ALA A 59 -10.35 32.21 24.31
C ALA A 59 -10.47 32.01 22.78
N VAL A 60 -10.87 33.07 22.10
CA VAL A 60 -11.01 33.05 20.62
C VAL A 60 -9.62 33.14 19.99
N VAL A 61 -9.28 32.20 19.14
CA VAL A 61 -8.01 32.13 18.39
C VAL A 61 -8.13 32.82 17.04
N LEU A 62 -9.25 32.62 16.36
CA LEU A 62 -9.55 33.25 15.08
C LEU A 62 -11.07 33.30 14.84
N THR A 63 -11.47 34.14 13.89
CA THR A 63 -12.86 34.21 13.39
C THR A 63 -12.90 34.07 11.88
N ILE A 64 -13.96 33.41 11.38
CA ILE A 64 -14.26 33.24 9.96
C ILE A 64 -15.73 33.64 9.77
N GLY A 65 -15.98 34.79 9.14
CA GLY A 65 -17.32 35.36 9.16
C GLY A 65 -17.82 35.49 10.61
N ASP A 66 -18.99 34.94 10.92
CA ASP A 66 -19.56 34.91 12.26
C ASP A 66 -19.06 33.74 13.13
N THR A 67 -18.32 32.82 12.56
CA THR A 67 -17.84 31.63 13.28
C THR A 67 -16.59 31.96 14.10
N LYS A 68 -16.66 31.72 15.43
CA LYS A 68 -15.53 31.83 16.35
C LYS A 68 -14.88 30.48 16.57
N VAL A 69 -13.57 30.42 16.45
CA VAL A 69 -12.74 29.24 16.78
C VAL A 69 -12.03 29.50 18.09
N THR A 70 -12.24 28.61 19.07
CA THR A 70 -11.68 28.74 20.41
C THR A 70 -10.54 27.77 20.65
N GLU A 71 -9.72 28.05 21.67
CA GLU A 71 -8.66 27.17 22.13
C GLU A 71 -9.19 25.77 22.51
N GLY A 72 -10.34 25.71 23.17
CA GLY A 72 -10.97 24.43 23.52
C GLY A 72 -11.32 23.57 22.31
N ARG A 73 -11.72 24.21 21.18
CA ARG A 73 -11.97 23.48 19.92
C ARG A 73 -10.66 22.94 19.33
N LEU A 74 -9.60 23.74 19.32
CA LEU A 74 -8.29 23.29 18.85
C LEU A 74 -7.72 22.17 19.73
N ALA A 75 -7.85 22.32 21.05
CA ALA A 75 -7.40 21.30 22.01
C ALA A 75 -8.08 19.95 21.77
N LYS A 76 -9.40 19.93 21.50
CA LYS A 76 -10.12 18.68 21.15
C LYS A 76 -9.55 18.00 19.91
N ILE A 77 -9.12 18.74 18.90
CA ILE A 77 -8.52 18.21 17.67
C ILE A 77 -7.08 17.70 17.93
N LEU A 78 -6.34 18.43 18.78
CA LEU A 78 -4.92 18.19 19.00
C LEU A 78 -4.65 17.07 20.01
N ALA A 79 -5.45 16.97 21.08
CA ALA A 79 -5.20 16.05 22.19
C ALA A 79 -5.03 14.58 21.77
N PRO A 80 -5.90 13.99 20.91
CA PRO A 80 -5.72 12.60 20.45
C PRO A 80 -4.43 12.41 19.66
N ARG A 81 -4.08 13.39 18.82
CA ARG A 81 -2.87 13.34 17.99
C ARG A 81 -1.61 13.44 18.84
N LEU A 82 -1.59 14.34 19.82
CA LEU A 82 -0.48 14.52 20.75
C LEU A 82 -0.29 13.25 21.62
N LYS A 83 -1.38 12.65 22.10
CA LYS A 83 -1.34 11.38 22.84
C LYS A 83 -0.72 10.26 22.01
N GLN A 84 -1.09 10.14 20.75
CA GLN A 84 -0.54 9.12 19.85
C GLN A 84 0.97 9.31 19.57
N MET A 85 1.44 10.56 19.62
CA MET A 85 2.84 10.91 19.36
C MET A 85 3.72 10.89 20.61
N ALA A 86 3.11 10.84 21.80
CA ALA A 86 3.84 10.74 23.07
C ALA A 86 4.78 9.53 23.07
N GLY A 87 6.05 9.76 23.39
CA GLY A 87 7.10 8.74 23.36
C GLY A 87 7.65 8.37 21.98
N ARG A 88 7.06 8.86 20.87
CA ARG A 88 7.54 8.59 19.50
C ARG A 88 8.38 9.75 18.93
N VAL A 89 8.17 10.96 19.45
CA VAL A 89 8.89 12.16 19.01
C VAL A 89 9.88 12.57 20.09
N PRO A 90 11.16 12.82 19.76
CA PRO A 90 12.15 13.33 20.70
C PRO A 90 11.68 14.65 21.34
N PRO A 91 11.92 14.89 22.64
CA PRO A 91 11.46 16.10 23.34
C PRO A 91 11.86 17.43 22.64
N ALA A 92 13.07 17.49 22.09
CA ALA A 92 13.57 18.67 21.38
C ALA A 92 12.76 19.01 20.11
N MET A 93 12.12 18.02 19.49
CA MET A 93 11.30 18.19 18.28
C MET A 93 9.82 18.43 18.59
N MET A 94 9.39 18.26 19.83
CA MET A 94 7.98 18.34 20.22
C MET A 94 7.41 19.75 20.04
N GLY A 95 8.19 20.80 20.35
CA GLY A 95 7.75 22.20 20.18
C GLY A 95 7.38 22.55 18.75
N PRO A 96 8.30 22.43 17.77
CA PRO A 96 8.02 22.63 16.36
C PRO A 96 6.87 21.74 15.84
N TYR A 97 6.78 20.52 16.33
CA TYR A 97 5.73 19.59 15.95
C TYR A 97 4.35 20.03 16.42
N LYS A 98 4.23 20.47 17.68
CA LYS A 98 2.99 21.06 18.23
C LYS A 98 2.53 22.26 17.42
N GLN A 99 3.44 23.18 17.06
CA GLN A 99 3.11 24.34 16.24
C GLN A 99 2.58 23.95 14.86
N GLN A 100 3.21 22.99 14.19
CA GLN A 100 2.74 22.50 12.91
C GLN A 100 1.35 21.87 13.01
N MET A 101 1.11 21.05 14.04
CA MET A 101 -0.19 20.44 14.28
C MET A 101 -1.26 21.48 14.60
N ARG A 102 -0.93 22.53 15.40
CA ARG A 102 -1.83 23.63 15.69
C ARG A 102 -2.25 24.36 14.41
N LYS A 103 -1.28 24.67 13.54
CA LYS A 103 -1.56 25.25 12.23
C LYS A 103 -2.51 24.38 11.41
N GLN A 104 -2.27 23.08 11.34
CA GLN A 104 -3.14 22.14 10.64
C GLN A 104 -4.55 22.07 11.23
N ALA A 105 -4.67 22.11 12.56
CA ALA A 105 -5.96 22.11 13.24
C ALA A 105 -6.75 23.41 12.95
N MET A 106 -6.08 24.56 12.93
CA MET A 106 -6.69 25.84 12.54
C MET A 106 -7.15 25.81 11.08
N GLU A 107 -6.30 25.35 10.15
CA GLU A 107 -6.65 25.19 8.74
C GLU A 107 -7.86 24.27 8.54
N GLN A 108 -7.88 23.12 9.23
CA GLN A 108 -9.02 22.21 9.23
C GLN A 108 -10.30 22.92 9.69
N THR A 109 -10.22 23.66 10.78
CA THR A 109 -11.39 24.35 11.36
C THR A 109 -11.90 25.48 10.44
N ILE A 110 -11.00 26.18 9.75
CA ILE A 110 -11.34 27.17 8.74
C ILE A 110 -12.12 26.54 7.59
N ILE A 111 -11.60 25.44 7.03
CA ILE A 111 -12.24 24.71 5.92
C ILE A 111 -13.62 24.20 6.37
N GLU A 112 -13.73 23.60 7.56
CA GLU A 112 -15.01 23.14 8.11
C GLU A 112 -16.04 24.27 8.23
N ALA A 113 -15.65 25.43 8.73
CA ALA A 113 -16.55 26.58 8.86
C ALA A 113 -17.07 27.04 7.50
N MET A 114 -16.17 27.18 6.53
CA MET A 114 -16.53 27.60 5.17
C MET A 114 -17.42 26.58 4.46
N LEU A 115 -17.13 25.29 4.61
CA LEU A 115 -17.99 24.23 4.07
C LEU A 115 -19.39 24.30 4.68
N THR A 116 -19.48 24.50 6.00
CA THR A 116 -20.77 24.64 6.69
C THR A 116 -21.57 25.84 6.17
N GLU A 117 -20.93 26.95 5.86
CA GLU A 117 -21.58 28.11 5.23
C GLU A 117 -22.10 27.78 3.82
N LYS A 118 -21.30 27.10 3.00
CA LYS A 118 -21.70 26.68 1.65
C LYS A 118 -22.84 25.63 1.68
N GLU A 119 -22.79 24.69 2.62
CA GLU A 119 -23.85 23.70 2.84
C GLU A 119 -25.18 24.35 3.22
N LYS A 120 -25.16 25.33 4.14
CA LYS A 120 -26.33 26.13 4.52
C LYS A 120 -26.85 26.94 3.34
N ALA A 121 -26.00 27.63 2.61
CA ALA A 121 -26.39 28.43 1.43
C ALA A 121 -27.03 27.56 0.32
N ALA A 122 -26.59 26.33 0.19
CA ALA A 122 -27.13 25.36 -0.77
C ALA A 122 -28.34 24.57 -0.23
N ASN A 123 -28.81 24.84 1.00
CA ASN A 123 -29.87 24.11 1.69
C ASN A 123 -29.62 22.58 1.76
N ILE A 124 -28.39 22.18 1.92
CA ILE A 124 -28.03 20.78 2.02
C ILE A 124 -28.37 20.27 3.42
N THR A 125 -29.16 19.19 3.46
CA THR A 125 -29.55 18.52 4.70
C THR A 125 -29.32 17.01 4.58
N VAL A 126 -29.01 16.41 5.71
CA VAL A 126 -28.90 14.95 5.86
C VAL A 126 -29.67 14.55 7.10
N SER A 127 -30.61 13.63 6.94
CA SER A 127 -31.44 13.13 8.05
C SER A 127 -30.66 12.13 8.92
N GLU A 128 -31.09 11.93 10.16
CA GLU A 128 -30.52 10.92 11.05
C GLU A 128 -30.72 9.50 10.51
N GLU A 129 -31.82 9.28 9.79
CA GLU A 129 -32.13 8.00 9.15
C GLU A 129 -31.12 7.71 8.02
N GLU A 130 -30.79 8.70 7.19
CA GLU A 130 -29.75 8.57 6.14
C GLU A 130 -28.41 8.20 6.77
N VAL A 131 -28.00 8.88 7.86
CA VAL A 131 -26.76 8.59 8.58
C VAL A 131 -26.77 7.17 9.13
N THR A 132 -27.84 6.79 9.81
CA THR A 132 -27.98 5.46 10.41
C THR A 132 -27.93 4.37 9.34
N THR A 133 -28.58 4.59 8.20
CA THR A 133 -28.58 3.66 7.07
C THR A 133 -27.14 3.47 6.51
N GLN A 134 -26.39 4.56 6.35
CA GLN A 134 -25.00 4.48 5.88
C GLN A 134 -24.10 3.73 6.88
N ILE A 135 -24.27 4.00 8.18
CA ILE A 135 -23.53 3.31 9.24
C ILE A 135 -23.84 1.81 9.22
N ASN A 136 -25.10 1.44 9.19
CA ASN A 136 -25.52 0.04 9.16
C ASN A 136 -25.00 -0.70 7.93
N LYS A 137 -25.00 -0.05 6.75
CA LYS A 137 -24.41 -0.62 5.54
C LYS A 137 -22.91 -0.88 5.70
N GLN A 138 -22.19 0.05 6.32
CA GLN A 138 -20.75 -0.11 6.56
C GLN A 138 -20.44 -1.23 7.56
N ILE A 139 -21.22 -1.33 8.64
CA ILE A 139 -21.12 -2.38 9.65
C ILE A 139 -21.37 -3.76 9.01
N ALA A 140 -22.43 -3.87 8.21
CA ALA A 140 -22.79 -5.11 7.51
C ALA A 140 -21.67 -5.57 6.54
N GLN A 141 -21.02 -4.64 5.85
CA GLN A 141 -19.88 -4.97 4.96
C GLN A 141 -18.67 -5.56 5.70
N GLN A 142 -18.56 -5.30 7.00
CA GLN A 142 -17.48 -5.81 7.86
C GLN A 142 -17.91 -7.04 8.67
N ASN A 143 -19.15 -7.54 8.46
CA ASN A 143 -19.73 -8.65 9.23
C ASN A 143 -19.75 -8.40 10.75
N LEU A 144 -19.94 -7.15 11.17
CA LEU A 144 -20.05 -6.75 12.57
C LEU A 144 -21.51 -6.52 12.97
N THR A 145 -21.81 -6.68 14.25
CA THR A 145 -23.05 -6.16 14.84
C THR A 145 -22.88 -4.69 15.25
N LEU A 146 -23.97 -3.97 15.49
CA LEU A 146 -23.89 -2.59 15.99
C LEU A 146 -23.20 -2.50 17.36
N ASP A 147 -23.40 -3.50 18.21
CA ASP A 147 -22.80 -3.52 19.55
C ASP A 147 -21.29 -3.83 19.49
N ASP A 148 -20.87 -4.74 18.59
CA ASP A 148 -19.45 -4.97 18.33
C ASP A 148 -18.79 -3.68 17.81
N PHE A 149 -19.47 -2.98 16.90
CA PHE A 149 -18.98 -1.73 16.34
C PHE A 149 -18.88 -0.62 17.41
N LYS A 150 -19.87 -0.46 18.28
CA LYS A 150 -19.81 0.49 19.40
C LYS A 150 -18.67 0.14 20.38
N SER A 151 -18.49 -1.15 20.66
CA SER A 151 -17.41 -1.63 21.52
C SER A 151 -16.04 -1.34 20.91
N LEU A 152 -15.94 -1.52 19.59
CA LEU A 152 -14.75 -1.20 18.83
C LEU A 152 -14.43 0.31 18.87
N LEU A 153 -15.41 1.19 18.62
CA LEU A 153 -15.24 2.64 18.72
C LEU A 153 -14.75 3.04 20.12
N LYS A 154 -15.34 2.46 21.17
CA LYS A 154 -14.96 2.71 22.55
C LYS A 154 -13.51 2.31 22.84
N SER A 155 -13.01 1.22 22.25
CA SER A 155 -11.61 0.80 22.36
C SER A 155 -10.62 1.82 21.77
N TYR A 156 -11.09 2.65 20.83
CA TYR A 156 -10.35 3.76 20.25
C TYR A 156 -10.66 5.12 20.91
N ASN A 157 -11.38 5.13 22.02
CA ASN A 157 -11.86 6.33 22.72
C ASN A 157 -12.68 7.28 21.80
N VAL A 158 -13.53 6.70 20.97
CA VAL A 158 -14.47 7.43 20.09
C VAL A 158 -15.89 7.14 20.55
N ASP A 159 -16.67 8.19 20.84
CA ASP A 159 -18.09 8.04 21.14
C ASP A 159 -18.89 7.77 19.87
N TYR A 160 -19.93 6.93 19.99
CA TYR A 160 -20.78 6.62 18.85
C TYR A 160 -21.53 7.86 18.32
N SER A 161 -21.94 8.78 19.20
CA SER A 161 -22.54 10.06 18.79
C SER A 161 -21.59 10.93 18.00
N GLU A 162 -20.32 11.01 18.43
CA GLU A 162 -19.28 11.72 17.70
C GLU A 162 -19.04 11.09 16.31
N TYR A 163 -19.07 9.76 16.24
CA TYR A 163 -18.98 9.04 14.96
C TYR A 163 -20.16 9.38 14.05
N GLN A 164 -21.40 9.40 14.59
CA GLN A 164 -22.60 9.79 13.83
C GLN A 164 -22.50 11.22 13.31
N ASP A 165 -22.06 12.18 14.13
CA ASP A 165 -21.86 13.58 13.71
C ASP A 165 -20.83 13.68 12.57
N ASN A 166 -19.75 12.94 12.65
CA ASN A 166 -18.74 12.88 11.61
C ASN A 166 -19.30 12.28 10.31
N MET A 167 -20.10 11.23 10.40
CA MET A 167 -20.79 10.62 9.25
C MET A 167 -21.78 11.60 8.61
N LYS A 168 -22.51 12.38 9.43
CA LYS A 168 -23.42 13.42 8.94
C LYS A 168 -22.68 14.51 8.16
N LYS A 169 -21.59 15.04 8.73
CA LYS A 169 -20.74 16.04 8.06
C LYS A 169 -20.19 15.49 6.73
N ARG A 170 -19.78 14.25 6.73
CA ARG A 170 -19.30 13.59 5.52
C ARG A 170 -20.39 13.50 4.46
N ALA A 171 -21.58 13.07 4.82
CA ALA A 171 -22.71 12.95 3.89
C ALA A 171 -23.14 14.33 3.35
N MET A 172 -23.11 15.39 4.18
CA MET A 172 -23.36 16.77 3.74
C MET A 172 -22.33 17.22 2.71
N PHE A 173 -21.05 16.99 2.99
CA PHE A 173 -19.96 17.29 2.05
C PHE A 173 -20.08 16.50 0.74
N GLU A 174 -20.43 15.20 0.80
CA GLU A 174 -20.63 14.38 -0.40
C GLU A 174 -21.77 14.96 -1.25
N LYS A 175 -22.93 15.35 -0.66
CA LYS A 175 -24.02 16.00 -1.37
C LYS A 175 -23.62 17.35 -1.97
N LEU A 176 -22.81 18.16 -1.25
CA LEU A 176 -22.27 19.41 -1.77
C LEU A 176 -21.39 19.18 -2.99
N MET A 177 -20.54 18.17 -2.95
CA MET A 177 -19.63 17.83 -4.04
C MET A 177 -20.35 17.20 -5.23
N GLU A 178 -21.40 16.41 -5.02
CA GLU A 178 -22.23 15.90 -6.12
C GLU A 178 -22.74 17.03 -7.02
N ALA A 179 -23.21 18.13 -6.43
CA ALA A 179 -23.60 19.32 -7.19
C ALA A 179 -22.42 19.94 -7.98
N GLN A 180 -21.21 19.86 -7.47
CA GLN A 180 -20.01 20.34 -8.16
C GLN A 180 -19.52 19.41 -9.29
N PHE A 181 -19.91 18.13 -9.26
CA PHE A 181 -19.52 17.16 -10.28
C PHE A 181 -20.38 17.24 -11.54
N VAL A 182 -21.62 17.74 -11.42
CA VAL A 182 -22.56 17.82 -12.54
C VAL A 182 -21.97 18.61 -13.70
N GLY A 183 -21.91 17.98 -14.87
CA GLY A 183 -21.37 18.54 -16.11
C GLY A 183 -19.86 18.75 -16.18
N LYS A 184 -19.13 18.47 -15.09
CA LYS A 184 -17.67 18.63 -15.05
C LYS A 184 -16.91 17.32 -15.23
N ILE A 185 -17.52 16.19 -14.91
CA ILE A 185 -16.93 14.86 -15.13
C ILE A 185 -17.19 14.45 -16.57
N LYS A 186 -16.11 14.21 -17.29
CA LYS A 186 -16.16 13.74 -18.68
C LYS A 186 -15.84 12.26 -18.72
N GLU A 187 -16.57 11.51 -19.50
CA GLU A 187 -16.21 10.12 -19.76
C GLU A 187 -14.84 10.06 -20.47
N PRO A 188 -13.88 9.27 -19.94
CA PRO A 188 -12.58 9.14 -20.58
C PRO A 188 -12.70 8.53 -21.96
N ASN A 189 -12.02 9.12 -22.94
CA ASN A 189 -11.94 8.55 -24.29
C ASN A 189 -10.94 7.38 -24.34
N ASP A 190 -10.94 6.63 -25.45
CA ASP A 190 -10.08 5.46 -25.61
C ASP A 190 -8.57 5.82 -25.60
N ALA A 191 -8.19 7.04 -26.00
CA ALA A 191 -6.81 7.51 -25.92
C ALA A 191 -6.37 7.73 -24.46
N ASP A 192 -7.25 8.33 -23.63
CA ASP A 192 -6.99 8.51 -22.19
C ASP A 192 -6.86 7.16 -21.48
N ILE A 193 -7.75 6.22 -21.82
CA ILE A 193 -7.76 4.87 -21.26
C ILE A 193 -6.46 4.13 -21.62
N LYS A 194 -6.07 4.21 -22.91
CA LYS A 194 -4.81 3.61 -23.37
C LYS A 194 -3.59 4.24 -22.72
N ALA A 195 -3.55 5.56 -22.62
CA ALA A 195 -2.44 6.27 -21.97
C ALA A 195 -2.30 5.89 -20.51
N TYR A 196 -3.42 5.77 -19.79
CA TYR A 196 -3.41 5.30 -18.39
C TYR A 196 -2.89 3.86 -18.27
N TYR A 197 -3.35 2.97 -19.15
CA TYR A 197 -2.92 1.58 -19.19
C TYR A 197 -1.41 1.46 -19.41
N ASP A 198 -0.89 2.16 -20.41
CA ASP A 198 0.54 2.14 -20.76
C ASP A 198 1.42 2.73 -19.63
N GLN A 199 0.99 3.83 -19.02
CA GLN A 199 1.69 4.47 -17.89
C GLN A 199 1.66 3.63 -16.61
N ASN A 200 0.69 2.75 -16.46
CA ASN A 200 0.47 1.94 -15.26
C ASN A 200 0.58 0.43 -15.55
N ALA A 201 1.32 0.03 -16.57
CA ALA A 201 1.42 -1.37 -17.04
C ALA A 201 1.70 -2.38 -15.92
N GLN A 202 2.50 -1.99 -14.92
CA GLN A 202 2.80 -2.81 -13.75
C GLN A 202 1.55 -3.15 -12.90
N GLN A 203 0.53 -2.28 -12.87
CA GLN A 203 -0.70 -2.53 -12.11
C GLN A 203 -1.61 -3.56 -12.79
N PHE A 204 -1.37 -3.83 -14.07
CA PHE A 204 -2.12 -4.77 -14.89
C PHE A 204 -1.37 -6.06 -15.15
N THR A 205 -0.14 -6.17 -14.63
CA THR A 205 0.69 -7.36 -14.76
C THR A 205 0.85 -8.03 -13.40
N THR A 206 0.41 -9.27 -13.31
CA THR A 206 0.76 -10.15 -12.19
C THR A 206 2.09 -10.82 -12.56
N PRO A 207 3.16 -10.64 -11.78
CA PRO A 207 4.44 -11.24 -12.09
C PRO A 207 4.39 -12.76 -12.00
N GLU A 208 5.32 -13.43 -12.69
CA GLU A 208 5.60 -14.85 -12.45
C GLU A 208 5.81 -15.07 -10.95
N SER A 209 5.13 -16.06 -10.40
CA SER A 209 5.14 -16.35 -8.97
C SER A 209 5.25 -17.86 -8.74
N ILE A 210 5.79 -18.22 -7.59
CA ILE A 210 5.89 -19.63 -7.19
C ILE A 210 5.28 -19.81 -5.80
N HIS A 211 4.55 -20.90 -5.61
CA HIS A 211 4.12 -21.38 -4.31
C HIS A 211 5.09 -22.44 -3.83
N VAL A 212 5.75 -22.20 -2.73
CA VAL A 212 6.78 -23.10 -2.20
C VAL A 212 6.57 -23.41 -0.73
N LYS A 213 6.98 -24.60 -0.32
CA LYS A 213 7.16 -24.99 1.07
C LYS A 213 8.64 -25.23 1.32
N HIS A 214 9.12 -24.98 2.54
CA HIS A 214 10.51 -25.26 2.85
C HIS A 214 10.72 -25.79 4.28
N ILE A 215 11.84 -26.47 4.46
CA ILE A 215 12.38 -26.86 5.76
C ILE A 215 13.73 -26.16 5.91
N LEU A 216 13.88 -25.35 6.96
CA LEU A 216 15.12 -24.65 7.27
C LEU A 216 15.82 -25.29 8.45
N ILE A 217 17.07 -25.69 8.28
CA ILE A 217 17.96 -26.16 9.34
C ILE A 217 19.06 -25.11 9.55
N ARG A 218 19.05 -24.47 10.69
CA ARG A 218 20.07 -23.49 11.07
C ARG A 218 21.22 -24.18 11.79
N PRO A 219 22.47 -23.81 11.50
CA PRO A 219 23.58 -24.16 12.38
C PRO A 219 23.29 -23.65 13.81
N ALA A 220 23.60 -24.45 14.81
CA ALA A 220 23.43 -24.05 16.20
C ALA A 220 24.46 -22.94 16.54
N ASP A 221 24.05 -22.03 17.44
CA ASP A 221 24.99 -21.07 18.01
C ASP A 221 25.97 -21.81 18.94
N GLY A 222 27.27 -21.64 18.74
CA GLY A 222 28.28 -22.31 19.53
C GLY A 222 29.71 -21.84 19.23
N ASN A 223 30.66 -22.37 20.03
CA ASN A 223 32.08 -22.00 19.95
C ASN A 223 32.81 -22.54 18.72
N ASP A 224 32.20 -23.47 17.96
CA ASP A 224 32.75 -24.05 16.73
C ASP A 224 31.74 -23.94 15.57
N PRO A 225 31.79 -22.84 14.81
CA PRO A 225 30.89 -22.64 13.68
C PRO A 225 31.00 -23.68 12.57
N ASN A 226 32.19 -24.28 12.39
CA ASN A 226 32.40 -25.31 11.36
C ASN A 226 31.71 -26.61 11.74
N LYS A 227 31.83 -27.02 12.99
CA LYS A 227 31.14 -28.21 13.51
C LYS A 227 29.63 -28.02 13.44
N ALA A 228 29.12 -26.85 13.88
CA ALA A 228 27.70 -26.54 13.81
C ALA A 228 27.12 -26.61 12.39
N LYS A 229 27.87 -26.10 11.39
CA LYS A 229 27.50 -26.22 9.98
C LYS A 229 27.46 -27.67 9.50
N LEU A 230 28.45 -28.49 9.87
CA LEU A 230 28.49 -29.89 9.49
C LEU A 230 27.30 -30.66 10.09
N GLU A 231 26.98 -30.43 11.36
CA GLU A 231 25.82 -31.05 12.02
C GLU A 231 24.51 -30.63 11.39
N ALA A 232 24.33 -29.34 11.10
CA ALA A 232 23.15 -28.82 10.41
C ALA A 232 22.98 -29.42 9.01
N LYS A 233 24.09 -29.55 8.26
CA LYS A 233 24.09 -30.19 6.93
C LYS A 233 23.71 -31.66 7.04
N ALA A 234 24.30 -32.39 7.97
CA ALA A 234 23.98 -33.82 8.22
C ALA A 234 22.49 -34.00 8.57
N LYS A 235 21.96 -33.12 9.45
CA LYS A 235 20.52 -33.10 9.77
C LYS A 235 19.65 -32.83 8.55
N ALA A 236 20.02 -31.87 7.73
CA ALA A 236 19.31 -31.58 6.47
C ALA A 236 19.33 -32.77 5.53
N GLN A 237 20.44 -33.53 5.43
CA GLN A 237 20.56 -34.75 4.64
C GLN A 237 19.60 -35.85 5.14
N GLU A 238 19.54 -36.06 6.45
CA GLU A 238 18.60 -37.00 7.08
C GLU A 238 17.15 -36.69 6.72
N LEU A 239 16.77 -35.38 6.88
CA LEU A 239 15.41 -34.91 6.59
C LEU A 239 15.08 -35.01 5.09
N LEU A 240 16.04 -34.68 4.22
CA LEU A 240 15.88 -34.84 2.78
C LEU A 240 15.62 -36.31 2.41
N ALA A 241 16.36 -37.23 2.99
CA ALA A 241 16.14 -38.67 2.77
C ALA A 241 14.73 -39.10 3.22
N LYS A 242 14.26 -38.58 4.38
CA LYS A 242 12.91 -38.86 4.89
C LYS A 242 11.82 -38.37 3.92
N VAL A 243 11.89 -37.14 3.48
CA VAL A 243 10.85 -36.57 2.60
C VAL A 243 10.92 -37.18 1.19
N LYS A 244 12.10 -37.48 0.65
CA LYS A 244 12.25 -38.21 -0.62
C LYS A 244 11.82 -39.68 -0.48
N GLY A 245 11.89 -40.23 0.71
CA GLY A 245 11.42 -41.57 1.04
C GLY A 245 9.91 -41.69 1.26
N GLY A 246 9.15 -40.59 1.10
CA GLY A 246 7.69 -40.57 1.16
C GLY A 246 7.11 -40.06 2.48
N ALA A 247 7.93 -39.58 3.43
CA ALA A 247 7.40 -38.90 4.60
C ALA A 247 6.70 -37.61 4.19
N GLU A 248 5.61 -37.28 4.87
CA GLU A 248 4.85 -36.05 4.61
C GLU A 248 5.70 -34.82 4.89
N PHE A 249 5.91 -33.98 3.87
CA PHE A 249 6.78 -32.79 3.94
C PHE A 249 6.37 -31.83 5.04
N GLU A 250 5.08 -31.60 5.16
CA GLU A 250 4.47 -30.68 6.11
C GLU A 250 4.71 -31.12 7.56
N THR A 251 4.61 -32.42 7.83
CA THR A 251 4.89 -33.00 9.15
C THR A 251 6.36 -32.86 9.50
N VAL A 252 7.26 -33.20 8.57
CA VAL A 252 8.71 -33.06 8.78
C VAL A 252 9.08 -31.60 8.99
N ALA A 253 8.44 -30.65 8.27
CA ALA A 253 8.65 -29.22 8.44
C ALA A 253 8.20 -28.73 9.82
N LYS A 254 7.01 -29.15 10.28
CA LYS A 254 6.50 -28.78 11.63
C LYS A 254 7.42 -29.20 12.77
N GLU A 255 7.99 -30.37 12.65
CA GLU A 255 8.83 -30.97 13.70
C GLU A 255 10.27 -30.45 13.70
N ASN A 256 10.81 -30.07 12.54
CA ASN A 256 12.26 -29.88 12.41
C ASN A 256 12.67 -28.52 11.85
N SER A 257 11.76 -27.75 11.23
CA SER A 257 12.14 -26.48 10.60
C SER A 257 12.34 -25.37 11.61
N ALA A 258 13.45 -24.67 11.50
CA ALA A 258 13.76 -23.46 12.30
C ALA A 258 13.09 -22.18 11.77
N CYS A 259 12.29 -22.26 10.68
CA CYS A 259 11.55 -21.12 10.15
C CYS A 259 10.22 -20.94 10.90
N PRO A 260 9.72 -19.70 11.13
CA PRO A 260 8.38 -19.48 11.67
C PRO A 260 7.26 -20.17 10.88
N SER A 261 7.43 -20.38 9.56
CA SER A 261 6.49 -21.10 8.71
C SER A 261 6.37 -22.60 9.04
N ALA A 262 7.23 -23.14 9.92
CA ALA A 262 7.13 -24.53 10.41
C ALA A 262 5.73 -24.87 10.92
N LYS A 263 5.07 -23.94 11.62
CA LYS A 263 3.71 -24.10 12.15
C LYS A 263 2.69 -24.41 11.05
N GLU A 264 2.91 -23.85 9.87
CA GLU A 264 2.10 -24.01 8.67
C GLU A 264 2.68 -25.11 7.73
N GLY A 265 3.50 -26.05 8.28
CA GLY A 265 4.11 -27.11 7.48
C GLY A 265 5.18 -26.62 6.51
N GLY A 266 5.84 -25.50 6.83
CA GLY A 266 6.86 -24.89 6.00
C GLY A 266 6.32 -24.03 4.84
N ASP A 267 5.02 -23.79 4.78
CA ASP A 267 4.38 -23.03 3.71
C ASP A 267 4.81 -21.57 3.71
N LEU A 268 5.29 -21.08 2.55
CA LEU A 268 5.65 -19.68 2.33
C LEU A 268 4.62 -18.93 1.47
N GLY A 269 3.58 -19.63 1.04
CA GLY A 269 2.56 -19.09 0.14
C GLY A 269 3.07 -18.79 -1.26
N VAL A 270 2.24 -18.11 -2.03
CA VAL A 270 2.60 -17.64 -3.38
C VAL A 270 3.46 -16.40 -3.28
N GLN A 271 4.65 -16.44 -3.84
CA GLN A 271 5.62 -15.36 -3.82
C GLN A 271 6.07 -14.98 -5.24
N PRO A 272 6.12 -13.68 -5.55
CA PRO A 272 6.60 -13.24 -6.85
C PRO A 272 8.12 -13.46 -6.98
N LYS A 273 8.58 -13.60 -8.22
CA LYS A 273 9.99 -13.71 -8.56
C LYS A 273 10.81 -12.54 -7.98
N GLY A 274 11.96 -12.83 -7.41
CA GLY A 274 12.83 -11.87 -6.75
C GLY A 274 12.55 -11.67 -5.25
N THR A 275 11.64 -12.46 -4.66
CA THR A 275 11.34 -12.39 -3.22
C THR A 275 12.36 -13.12 -2.37
N PHE A 276 12.89 -14.22 -2.87
CA PHE A 276 13.83 -15.08 -2.14
C PHE A 276 15.28 -14.72 -2.41
N VAL A 277 16.18 -15.14 -1.51
CA VAL A 277 17.63 -15.04 -1.76
C VAL A 277 18.03 -15.83 -3.00
N PRO A 278 19.07 -15.39 -3.73
CA PRO A 278 19.39 -15.95 -5.07
C PRO A 278 19.55 -17.46 -5.12
N GLU A 279 20.19 -18.06 -4.11
CA GLU A 279 20.45 -19.50 -4.05
C GLU A 279 19.13 -20.29 -3.88
N PHE A 280 18.26 -19.80 -3.01
CA PHE A 280 16.93 -20.39 -2.79
C PHE A 280 16.08 -20.27 -4.05
N GLU A 281 16.02 -19.08 -4.63
CA GLU A 281 15.21 -18.82 -5.83
C GLU A 281 15.68 -19.64 -7.04
N LYS A 282 16.99 -19.73 -7.24
CA LYS A 282 17.58 -20.57 -8.29
C LYS A 282 17.17 -22.03 -8.14
N ALA A 283 17.23 -22.58 -6.93
CA ALA A 283 16.85 -23.95 -6.66
C ALA A 283 15.34 -24.16 -6.85
N ALA A 284 14.50 -23.27 -6.30
CA ALA A 284 13.05 -23.35 -6.46
C ALA A 284 12.61 -23.25 -7.93
N ASN A 285 13.28 -22.40 -8.72
CA ASN A 285 13.01 -22.22 -10.14
C ASN A 285 13.43 -23.44 -11.00
N ALA A 286 14.34 -24.26 -10.53
CA ALA A 286 14.75 -25.48 -11.24
C ALA A 286 13.77 -26.66 -11.05
N LEU A 287 12.87 -26.58 -10.04
CA LEU A 287 11.91 -27.64 -9.72
C LEU A 287 10.68 -27.59 -10.64
N LYS A 288 10.07 -28.73 -10.83
CA LYS A 288 8.70 -28.89 -11.35
C LYS A 288 7.71 -28.90 -10.18
N PRO A 289 6.44 -28.55 -10.42
CA PRO A 289 5.40 -28.68 -9.40
C PRO A 289 5.38 -30.10 -8.79
N GLY A 290 5.39 -30.18 -7.46
CA GLY A 290 5.46 -31.37 -6.66
C GLY A 290 6.89 -31.84 -6.35
N GLU A 291 7.93 -31.37 -7.02
CA GLU A 291 9.32 -31.78 -6.80
C GLU A 291 9.92 -31.17 -5.53
N ILE A 292 10.88 -31.89 -4.95
CA ILE A 292 11.66 -31.51 -3.77
C ILE A 292 13.12 -31.30 -4.21
N SER A 293 13.70 -30.18 -3.82
CA SER A 293 15.10 -29.81 -4.12
C SER A 293 16.10 -30.74 -3.44
N ASP A 294 17.33 -30.68 -3.87
CA ASP A 294 18.46 -31.07 -3.04
C ASP A 294 18.65 -29.98 -1.94
N ILE A 295 19.65 -30.19 -1.06
CA ILE A 295 19.96 -29.23 0.00
C ILE A 295 20.51 -27.94 -0.60
N VAL A 296 19.88 -26.82 -0.26
CA VAL A 296 20.27 -25.48 -0.69
C VAL A 296 20.90 -24.75 0.49
N GLU A 297 22.16 -24.37 0.36
CA GLU A 297 22.85 -23.56 1.36
C GLU A 297 22.61 -22.07 1.09
N THR A 298 22.25 -21.33 2.13
CA THR A 298 22.08 -19.86 2.10
C THR A 298 22.70 -19.25 3.37
N GLN A 299 22.71 -17.94 3.47
CA GLN A 299 23.12 -17.25 4.69
C GLN A 299 22.29 -17.60 5.95
N PHE A 300 21.09 -18.16 5.78
CA PHE A 300 20.20 -18.53 6.87
C PHE A 300 20.40 -19.99 7.34
N GLY A 301 21.11 -20.80 6.61
CA GLY A 301 21.33 -22.23 6.88
C GLY A 301 21.03 -23.10 5.66
N TYR A 302 20.64 -24.34 5.91
CA TYR A 302 20.35 -25.35 4.89
C TYR A 302 18.84 -25.48 4.69
N HIS A 303 18.40 -25.41 3.43
CA HIS A 303 16.99 -25.49 3.05
C HIS A 303 16.73 -26.75 2.25
N ILE A 304 15.57 -27.35 2.48
CA ILE A 304 14.92 -28.31 1.58
C ILE A 304 13.66 -27.63 1.08
N ILE A 305 13.50 -27.53 -0.24
CA ILE A 305 12.42 -26.75 -0.87
C ILE A 305 11.51 -27.71 -1.63
N LYS A 306 10.20 -27.57 -1.48
CA LYS A 306 9.19 -28.24 -2.29
C LYS A 306 8.42 -27.19 -3.10
N LEU A 307 8.46 -27.30 -4.43
CA LEU A 307 7.62 -26.47 -5.28
C LEU A 307 6.21 -27.04 -5.30
N VAL A 308 5.22 -26.25 -4.87
CA VAL A 308 3.81 -26.66 -4.92
C VAL A 308 3.23 -26.38 -6.29
N GLU A 309 3.35 -25.14 -6.74
CA GLU A 309 2.88 -24.73 -8.08
C GLU A 309 3.69 -23.54 -8.61
N ARG A 310 3.58 -23.33 -9.91
CA ARG A 310 4.14 -22.16 -10.61
C ARG A 310 3.01 -21.43 -11.30
N LEU A 311 2.96 -20.13 -11.09
CA LEU A 311 1.98 -19.23 -11.69
C LEU A 311 2.71 -18.34 -12.71
N ASP A 312 2.34 -18.48 -13.97
CA ASP A 312 2.90 -17.67 -15.04
C ASP A 312 2.53 -16.19 -14.88
N ALA A 313 3.42 -15.32 -15.35
CA ALA A 313 3.09 -13.92 -15.45
C ALA A 313 1.85 -13.72 -16.34
N ASN A 314 0.91 -12.96 -15.83
CA ASN A 314 -0.33 -12.65 -16.55
C ASN A 314 -0.52 -11.14 -16.64
N THR A 315 -0.82 -10.65 -17.83
CA THR A 315 -1.15 -9.25 -18.05
C THR A 315 -2.62 -9.13 -18.43
N THR A 316 -3.38 -8.44 -17.59
CA THR A 316 -4.77 -8.09 -17.88
C THR A 316 -4.80 -7.22 -19.14
N SER A 317 -5.49 -7.65 -20.19
CA SER A 317 -5.57 -6.88 -21.44
C SER A 317 -6.24 -5.53 -21.23
N LEU A 318 -5.93 -4.55 -22.11
CA LEU A 318 -6.56 -3.23 -22.09
C LEU A 318 -8.10 -3.33 -22.09
N GLU A 319 -8.66 -4.25 -22.87
CA GLU A 319 -10.11 -4.45 -22.96
C GLU A 319 -10.70 -4.88 -21.60
N ASN A 320 -10.05 -5.85 -20.92
CA ASN A 320 -10.48 -6.31 -19.61
C ASN A 320 -10.25 -5.28 -18.51
N ALA A 321 -9.24 -4.42 -18.67
CA ALA A 321 -8.93 -3.36 -17.73
C ALA A 321 -9.78 -2.08 -17.94
N LYS A 322 -10.43 -1.92 -19.12
CA LYS A 322 -11.11 -0.69 -19.53
C LYS A 322 -12.08 -0.15 -18.48
N GLY A 323 -12.95 -0.99 -17.93
CA GLY A 323 -13.92 -0.56 -16.90
C GLY A 323 -13.24 -0.06 -15.63
N LYS A 324 -12.19 -0.74 -15.16
CA LYS A 324 -11.41 -0.32 -13.98
C LYS A 324 -10.66 0.99 -14.23
N ILE A 325 -10.11 1.18 -15.44
CA ILE A 325 -9.40 2.40 -15.83
C ILE A 325 -10.38 3.58 -15.95
N THR A 326 -11.54 3.37 -16.58
CA THR A 326 -12.59 4.41 -16.69
C THR A 326 -13.00 4.89 -15.29
N ALA A 327 -13.24 3.98 -14.35
CA ALA A 327 -13.56 4.33 -12.98
C ALA A 327 -12.42 5.11 -12.29
N ALA A 328 -11.17 4.66 -12.46
CA ALA A 328 -9.99 5.32 -11.87
C ALA A 328 -9.78 6.74 -12.43
N LEU A 329 -9.98 6.93 -13.73
CA LEU A 329 -9.90 8.26 -14.38
C LEU A 329 -11.04 9.17 -13.94
N GLY A 330 -12.26 8.64 -13.79
CA GLY A 330 -13.40 9.37 -13.23
C GLY A 330 -13.15 9.80 -11.79
N ASP A 331 -12.62 8.90 -10.95
CA ASP A 331 -12.25 9.22 -9.57
C ASP A 331 -11.15 10.31 -9.51
N LYS A 332 -10.17 10.26 -10.40
CA LYS A 332 -9.13 11.30 -10.51
C LYS A 332 -9.70 12.66 -10.89
N GLN A 333 -10.70 12.70 -11.79
CA GLN A 333 -11.40 13.95 -12.12
C GLN A 333 -12.16 14.50 -10.92
N LYS A 334 -12.91 13.65 -10.19
CA LYS A 334 -13.61 14.06 -8.96
C LYS A 334 -12.64 14.61 -7.92
N GLU A 335 -11.52 13.92 -7.72
CA GLU A 335 -10.46 14.35 -6.80
C GLU A 335 -9.94 15.74 -7.15
N LYS A 336 -9.66 15.99 -8.43
CA LYS A 336 -9.24 17.31 -8.90
C LYS A 336 -10.30 18.38 -8.63
N ILE A 337 -11.57 18.11 -8.93
CA ILE A 337 -12.68 19.05 -8.68
C ILE A 337 -12.79 19.40 -7.19
N VAL A 338 -12.66 18.39 -6.31
CA VAL A 338 -12.68 18.60 -4.85
C VAL A 338 -11.49 19.47 -4.41
N MET A 339 -10.29 19.16 -4.91
CA MET A 339 -9.10 19.96 -4.59
C MET A 339 -9.24 21.42 -5.04
N ASP A 340 -9.66 21.63 -6.28
CA ASP A 340 -9.88 22.97 -6.83
C ASP A 340 -10.96 23.71 -6.02
N TYR A 341 -12.03 23.04 -5.61
CA TYR A 341 -13.07 23.61 -4.77
C TYR A 341 -12.56 24.06 -3.40
N ILE A 342 -11.81 23.18 -2.71
CA ILE A 342 -11.21 23.51 -1.40
C ILE A 342 -10.18 24.65 -1.53
N GLN A 343 -9.39 24.67 -2.60
CA GLN A 343 -8.44 25.73 -2.87
C GLN A 343 -9.15 27.08 -3.06
N ASN A 344 -10.26 27.11 -3.80
CA ASN A 344 -11.07 28.29 -3.97
C ASN A 344 -11.70 28.75 -2.64
N LEU A 345 -12.22 27.83 -1.81
CA LEU A 345 -12.69 28.14 -0.47
C LEU A 345 -11.63 28.82 0.38
N LYS A 346 -10.41 28.29 0.38
CA LYS A 346 -9.28 28.89 1.10
C LYS A 346 -8.95 30.30 0.59
N ALA A 347 -9.04 30.54 -0.72
CA ALA A 347 -8.79 31.84 -1.30
C ALA A 347 -9.88 32.86 -0.96
N GLU A 348 -11.14 32.41 -0.79
CA GLU A 348 -12.27 33.26 -0.37
C GLU A 348 -12.30 33.52 1.13
N ALA A 349 -11.55 32.74 1.93
CA ALA A 349 -11.63 32.77 3.39
C ALA A 349 -11.17 34.11 3.96
N LYS A 350 -12.07 34.80 4.63
CA LYS A 350 -11.77 36.01 5.41
C LYS A 350 -11.53 35.63 6.86
N VAL A 351 -10.28 35.34 7.18
CA VAL A 351 -9.88 34.92 8.53
C VAL A 351 -9.24 36.04 9.29
N ASN A 352 -9.74 36.30 10.50
CA ASN A 352 -9.14 37.25 11.45
C ASN A 352 -8.51 36.47 12.60
N PHE A 353 -7.18 36.45 12.67
CA PHE A 353 -6.45 35.84 13.78
C PHE A 353 -6.37 36.80 14.96
N THR A 354 -6.61 36.31 16.16
CA THR A 354 -6.54 37.13 17.38
C THR A 354 -5.07 37.35 17.79
N ASN A 355 -4.19 36.37 17.50
CA ASN A 355 -2.76 36.44 17.81
C ASN A 355 -1.94 36.45 16.52
N GLU A 356 -0.99 37.39 16.40
CA GLU A 356 -0.06 37.46 15.27
C GLU A 356 0.79 36.19 15.10
N ALA A 357 1.14 35.53 16.22
CA ALA A 357 1.93 34.32 16.20
C ALA A 357 1.17 33.09 15.56
N ASP A 358 -0.15 33.17 15.53
CA ASP A 358 -1.01 32.15 14.91
C ASP A 358 -1.29 32.42 13.43
N LYS A 359 -0.88 33.58 12.89
CA LYS A 359 -1.10 33.92 11.48
C LYS A 359 -0.30 33.00 10.55
N PHE A 360 -0.94 32.56 9.50
CA PHE A 360 -0.31 31.81 8.42
C PHE A 360 -1.04 32.05 7.09
N ASP A 361 -0.34 31.79 5.99
CA ASP A 361 -0.93 31.79 4.67
C ASP A 361 -1.71 30.49 4.43
N LEU A 362 -3.00 30.62 4.12
CA LEU A 362 -3.88 29.49 3.77
C LEU A 362 -3.57 28.91 2.38
N ASN A 363 -2.96 29.71 1.51
CA ASN A 363 -2.62 29.34 0.15
C ASN A 363 -1.12 29.53 -0.12
N PRO A 364 -0.25 28.86 0.65
CA PRO A 364 1.19 28.97 0.38
C PRO A 364 1.48 28.47 -1.03
N PRO A 365 2.43 29.09 -1.75
CA PRO A 365 2.84 28.60 -3.05
C PRO A 365 3.25 27.12 -2.96
N PRO A 366 2.98 26.31 -4.00
CA PRO A 366 3.32 24.91 -3.96
C PRO A 366 4.81 24.76 -3.66
N LYS A 367 5.15 23.95 -2.65
CA LYS A 367 6.55 23.63 -2.38
C LYS A 367 7.16 23.11 -3.66
N PRO A 368 8.32 23.62 -4.10
CA PRO A 368 9.01 23.07 -5.24
C PRO A 368 9.15 21.57 -5.01
N ALA A 369 8.74 20.76 -6.00
CA ALA A 369 8.84 19.31 -5.91
C ALA A 369 10.27 19.00 -5.47
N ALA A 370 10.43 18.33 -4.33
CA ALA A 370 11.74 17.88 -3.89
C ALA A 370 12.27 17.03 -5.05
N VAL A 371 13.29 17.55 -5.72
CA VAL A 371 14.00 16.81 -6.75
C VAL A 371 14.52 15.59 -6.02
N ALA A 372 13.89 14.44 -6.26
CA ALA A 372 14.38 13.19 -5.71
C ALA A 372 15.87 13.12 -6.05
N PRO A 373 16.76 12.87 -5.09
CA PRO A 373 18.16 12.76 -5.40
C PRO A 373 18.28 11.69 -6.46
N VAL A 374 18.74 12.09 -7.65
CA VAL A 374 19.07 11.16 -8.73
C VAL A 374 20.11 10.24 -8.11
N ARG A 375 19.71 9.04 -7.71
CA ARG A 375 20.66 8.00 -7.38
C ARG A 375 21.45 7.77 -8.67
N LYS A 376 22.64 8.37 -8.71
CA LYS A 376 23.65 7.96 -9.68
C LYS A 376 23.84 6.46 -9.44
N SER A 377 23.31 5.65 -10.33
CA SER A 377 23.66 4.25 -10.41
C SER A 377 25.14 4.23 -10.79
N GLU A 378 26.01 4.11 -9.80
CA GLU A 378 27.39 3.74 -10.07
C GLU A 378 27.33 2.35 -10.71
N PRO A 379 27.97 2.17 -11.87
CA PRO A 379 28.07 0.84 -12.45
C PRO A 379 28.98 0.02 -11.51
N ASN A 380 28.43 -1.01 -10.91
CA ASN A 380 29.14 -1.99 -10.10
C ASN A 380 30.06 -2.81 -11.02
N THR A 381 31.26 -2.26 -11.30
CA THR A 381 32.31 -2.98 -11.97
C THR A 381 33.11 -3.73 -10.91
N PRO A 382 33.22 -5.06 -10.99
CA PRO A 382 34.14 -5.79 -10.12
C PRO A 382 35.56 -5.36 -10.45
N GLN A 383 36.29 -4.85 -9.47
CA GLN A 383 37.75 -4.63 -9.58
C GLN A 383 38.42 -5.98 -9.72
N VAL A 384 38.76 -6.35 -10.94
CA VAL A 384 39.76 -7.37 -11.22
C VAL A 384 41.13 -6.65 -11.24
N LYS A 385 42.02 -7.02 -10.33
CA LYS A 385 43.39 -6.59 -10.32
C LYS A 385 44.06 -7.00 -11.64
N ALA A 386 44.49 -6.03 -12.41
CA ALA A 386 45.22 -6.25 -13.64
C ALA A 386 46.68 -6.52 -13.32
N ASP A 387 47.17 -7.69 -13.72
CA ASP A 387 48.60 -7.91 -13.96
C ASP A 387 48.95 -7.40 -15.36
N ALA A 388 50.03 -6.63 -15.38
CA ALA A 388 50.56 -5.99 -16.56
C ALA A 388 51.25 -7.01 -17.47
N ASN A 389 50.76 -7.16 -18.71
CA ASN A 389 51.63 -7.35 -19.85
C ASN A 389 50.91 -7.03 -21.18
N THR A 390 51.51 -6.14 -21.96
CA THR A 390 51.07 -5.63 -23.27
C THR A 390 51.30 -6.66 -24.39
N PRO A 391 50.69 -6.55 -25.60
CA PRO A 391 50.88 -5.42 -26.50
C PRO A 391 49.62 -4.95 -27.30
N LYS A 392 49.73 -3.68 -27.74
CA LYS A 392 48.90 -2.97 -28.70
C LYS A 392 48.79 -3.67 -30.03
N THR A 393 47.57 -3.80 -30.60
CA THR A 393 47.39 -3.65 -32.05
C THR A 393 45.94 -3.19 -32.38
N THR A 394 45.90 -2.19 -33.21
CA THR A 394 44.83 -1.55 -33.97
C THR A 394 43.78 -2.47 -34.56
N SER A 395 42.50 -2.09 -34.50
CA SER A 395 41.72 -1.86 -35.75
C SER A 395 40.27 -1.42 -35.42
N GLU A 396 39.93 -0.23 -35.87
CA GLU A 396 38.60 0.16 -36.29
C GLU A 396 38.17 -0.76 -37.44
N ALA A 397 36.88 -1.06 -37.49
CA ALA A 397 36.09 -1.62 -38.60
C ALA A 397 35.42 -2.95 -38.31
N VAL A 398 34.46 -3.01 -37.35
CA VAL A 398 33.37 -4.01 -37.38
C VAL A 398 32.17 -3.47 -36.59
N LYS A 399 31.42 -2.53 -37.11
CA LYS A 399 30.16 -2.09 -36.50
C LYS A 399 28.95 -1.83 -37.43
N GLU A 400 29.06 -2.18 -38.69
CA GLU A 400 27.97 -1.87 -39.65
C GLU A 400 27.25 -3.06 -40.28
N THR A 401 27.64 -4.30 -40.02
CA THR A 401 27.10 -5.47 -40.73
C THR A 401 26.06 -6.30 -39.91
N SER A 402 25.95 -6.03 -38.63
CA SER A 402 25.08 -6.86 -37.77
C SER A 402 23.61 -6.38 -37.66
N VAL A 403 23.32 -5.12 -37.96
CA VAL A 403 21.96 -4.55 -37.79
C VAL A 403 21.05 -4.90 -38.98
N LYS A 404 21.56 -4.94 -40.19
CA LYS A 404 20.76 -5.24 -41.40
C LYS A 404 20.31 -6.72 -41.55
N LYS A 405 20.88 -7.63 -40.78
CA LYS A 405 20.53 -9.06 -40.87
C LYS A 405 19.38 -9.46 -39.95
N VAL A 406 19.09 -8.67 -38.91
CA VAL A 406 18.02 -8.93 -37.94
C VAL A 406 16.68 -8.42 -38.48
N GLU A 407 16.65 -7.26 -39.16
CA GLU A 407 15.42 -6.69 -39.71
C GLU A 407 14.76 -7.57 -40.82
N LYS A 408 15.58 -8.15 -41.70
CA LYS A 408 15.05 -9.04 -42.75
C LYS A 408 14.49 -10.38 -42.26
N THR A 409 14.83 -10.81 -41.02
CA THR A 409 14.32 -12.07 -40.48
C THR A 409 13.00 -11.88 -39.74
N VAL A 410 12.74 -10.66 -39.23
CA VAL A 410 11.49 -10.33 -38.55
C VAL A 410 10.34 -10.13 -39.53
N GLU A 411 10.57 -9.45 -40.70
CA GLU A 411 9.53 -9.26 -41.71
C GLU A 411 9.05 -10.59 -42.31
N LYS A 412 9.95 -11.56 -42.59
CA LYS A 412 9.53 -12.84 -43.16
C LYS A 412 8.72 -13.73 -42.21
N ASN A 413 8.79 -13.50 -40.88
CA ASN A 413 8.01 -14.29 -39.92
C ASN A 413 6.62 -13.69 -39.65
N VAL A 414 6.43 -12.40 -39.90
CA VAL A 414 5.12 -11.74 -39.74
C VAL A 414 4.19 -12.16 -40.88
N ASP A 415 4.68 -12.20 -42.12
CA ASP A 415 3.87 -12.57 -43.32
C ASP A 415 3.43 -14.06 -43.25
N LYS A 416 4.29 -14.98 -42.77
CA LYS A 416 3.92 -16.38 -42.64
C LYS A 416 2.80 -16.65 -41.62
N LYS A 417 2.73 -15.84 -40.53
CA LYS A 417 1.67 -15.98 -39.53
C LYS A 417 0.33 -15.40 -39.98
N ALA A 418 0.36 -14.38 -40.86
CA ALA A 418 -0.85 -13.79 -41.43
C ALA A 418 -1.54 -14.75 -42.41
N ASP A 419 -0.75 -15.39 -43.30
CA ASP A 419 -1.26 -16.37 -44.24
C ASP A 419 -1.85 -17.64 -43.63
N GLU A 420 -1.24 -18.13 -42.53
CA GLU A 420 -1.74 -19.31 -41.81
C GLU A 420 -3.08 -19.03 -41.09
N LYS A 421 -3.26 -17.79 -40.58
CA LYS A 421 -4.48 -17.35 -39.90
C LYS A 421 -5.64 -17.13 -40.91
N ALA A 422 -5.32 -16.64 -42.11
CA ALA A 422 -6.29 -16.47 -43.20
C ALA A 422 -6.79 -17.85 -43.72
N LYS A 423 -5.89 -18.83 -43.87
CA LYS A 423 -6.22 -20.21 -44.33
C LYS A 423 -7.12 -20.95 -43.31
N LYS A 424 -6.85 -20.82 -42.00
CA LYS A 424 -7.70 -21.38 -40.92
C LYS A 424 -9.09 -20.77 -40.86
N LYS A 425 -9.23 -19.48 -41.20
CA LYS A 425 -10.53 -18.78 -41.24
C LYS A 425 -11.38 -19.25 -42.45
N ALA A 426 -10.76 -19.40 -43.61
CA ALA A 426 -11.42 -19.90 -44.84
C ALA A 426 -11.92 -21.33 -44.67
N ASP A 427 -11.13 -22.22 -44.07
CA ASP A 427 -11.53 -23.63 -43.80
C ASP A 427 -12.71 -23.75 -42.82
N LYS A 428 -12.76 -22.83 -41.83
CA LYS A 428 -13.87 -22.78 -40.84
C LYS A 428 -15.16 -22.32 -41.46
N GLU A 429 -15.09 -21.38 -42.40
CA GLU A 429 -16.26 -20.85 -43.15
C GLU A 429 -16.78 -21.87 -44.18
N ALA A 430 -15.89 -22.60 -44.85
CA ALA A 430 -16.26 -23.68 -45.75
C ALA A 430 -16.98 -24.83 -45.01
N LYS A 431 -16.50 -25.24 -43.84
CA LYS A 431 -17.15 -26.22 -42.98
C LYS A 431 -18.52 -25.79 -42.47
N LYS A 432 -18.71 -24.49 -42.18
CA LYS A 432 -20.00 -23.95 -41.72
C LYS A 432 -21.04 -23.91 -42.87
N LYS A 433 -20.62 -23.61 -44.10
CA LYS A 433 -21.51 -23.67 -45.30
C LYS A 433 -21.88 -25.09 -45.73
N ALA A 434 -21.00 -26.06 -45.46
CA ALA A 434 -21.31 -27.48 -45.74
C ALA A 434 -22.29 -28.08 -44.72
N ALA A 435 -22.29 -27.58 -43.48
CA ALA A 435 -23.21 -28.05 -42.43
C ALA A 435 -24.64 -27.47 -42.56
N GLN A 436 -24.82 -26.38 -43.31
CA GLN A 436 -26.14 -25.77 -43.56
C GLN A 436 -26.86 -26.32 -44.82
N LYS A 437 -26.24 -27.23 -45.54
CA LYS A 437 -26.81 -27.89 -46.76
C LYS A 437 -27.25 -29.32 -46.51
N LYS A 438 -27.19 -29.82 -45.30
CA LYS A 438 -27.82 -31.06 -44.86
C LYS A 438 -28.98 -30.74 -43.90
#